data_a6d72116ca3ab116a80e140879f05504
#
_entry.id   a6d72116ca3ab116a80e140879f05504
#
_cell.length_a   1.000
_cell.length_b   1.000
_cell.length_c   1.000
_cell.angle_alpha   90.00
_cell.angle_beta   90.00
_cell.angle_gamma   90.00
#
_symmetry.space_group_name_H-M   'P 1'
#
loop_
_entity.id
_entity.type
_entity.pdbx_description
1 polymer ?
#
loop_
_entity_poly.entity_id
_entity_poly.type
_entity_poly.pdbx_seq_one_letter_code
_entity_poly.pdbx_strand_id
1 'polypeptide(L)'
;MRVYPLILIATTLLAWGAAFAQVSAVVQKPTVEVHAQPRLDAPKVTTLTRGASVSISAQQGLWYQVQIAAGATGFVRVNDVRVSYAGAEGEEANVRALFDGKSGEGRVTETAGVRGIDESELKLAALDQTQLNAMIGNRVDAAAGAAYAAERGLQATSVAYAAETKGASAAEPTEATAAKPRPAKSAGALLGSLGRELGSMLGDKAGPTATTAADTAAKVIPKSDAEVAAEELALGPEIAGRVLGARPLWNDAEAQRRVNRIGRWVASQTSRPDLPWAFGIIDTPEVNAYAAPGGFVLVARGLYDLLSSDSEVAAVLGHEISHCVQSDHYNVIRKQELASYGKELALKDVDATTGSVAGDHARRYAEQYGAAVMLTALDREAEYRSDEAAEIYLARSGMNPLALYAVLQKMMSLGVESASLAQLQKTHPPLDSRMDRIDRRGYAALEPYTARD
;
A
#
# COMPACT_ATOMS: atom_id res chain seq x y z
N MET A 1 50.44 39.13 -54.82
CA MET A 1 50.37 38.19 -53.71
C MET A 1 49.72 38.89 -52.50
N ARG A 2 48.48 38.62 -52.23
CA ARG A 2 47.78 39.16 -51.04
C ARG A 2 47.66 38.01 -50.01
N VAL A 3 48.30 38.19 -48.89
CA VAL A 3 48.29 37.23 -47.76
C VAL A 3 47.11 37.60 -46.85
N TYR A 4 46.13 36.71 -46.68
CA TYR A 4 45.03 36.85 -45.69
C TYR A 4 45.45 36.20 -44.38
N PRO A 5 45.24 36.83 -43.23
CA PRO A 5 45.48 36.16 -41.92
C PRO A 5 44.33 35.24 -41.59
N LEU A 6 44.66 34.01 -41.24
CA LEU A 6 43.75 33.05 -40.64
C LEU A 6 43.44 33.52 -39.18
N ILE A 7 42.19 33.89 -38.93
CA ILE A 7 41.70 34.13 -37.59
C ILE A 7 41.24 32.77 -37.03
N LEU A 8 41.99 32.24 -36.05
CA LEU A 8 41.63 31.07 -35.28
C LEU A 8 40.57 31.49 -34.24
N ILE A 9 39.30 31.15 -34.45
CA ILE A 9 38.24 31.31 -33.46
C ILE A 9 38.34 30.10 -32.51
N ALA A 10 38.88 30.31 -31.33
CA ALA A 10 38.82 29.36 -30.24
C ALA A 10 37.39 29.40 -29.66
N THR A 11 36.57 28.43 -30.02
CA THR A 11 35.27 28.18 -29.38
C THR A 11 35.51 27.55 -28.01
N THR A 12 35.46 28.37 -26.97
CA THR A 12 35.34 27.87 -25.57
C THR A 12 33.95 27.28 -25.41
N LEU A 13 33.87 25.94 -25.43
CA LEU A 13 32.73 25.20 -24.96
C LEU A 13 32.59 25.42 -23.44
N LEU A 14 31.80 26.39 -23.05
CA LEU A 14 31.27 26.45 -21.69
C LEU A 14 30.33 25.23 -21.52
N ALA A 15 30.84 24.16 -20.91
CA ALA A 15 30.01 23.12 -20.39
C ALA A 15 29.15 23.72 -19.25
N TRP A 16 27.93 24.11 -19.57
CA TRP A 16 26.92 24.29 -18.54
C TRP A 16 26.64 22.91 -17.95
N GLY A 17 27.29 22.63 -16.83
CA GLY A 17 26.91 21.52 -15.99
C GLY A 17 25.47 21.76 -15.54
N ALA A 18 24.52 21.00 -16.07
CA ALA A 18 23.21 20.91 -15.49
C ALA A 18 23.39 20.51 -14.02
N ALA A 19 23.03 21.39 -13.09
CA ALA A 19 22.98 21.05 -11.68
C ALA A 19 21.89 20.00 -11.53
N PHE A 20 22.28 18.73 -11.49
CA PHE A 20 21.37 17.65 -11.17
C PHE A 20 20.86 17.86 -9.74
N ALA A 21 19.57 17.73 -9.55
CA ALA A 21 18.98 17.70 -8.23
C ALA A 21 19.70 16.60 -7.41
N GLN A 22 20.31 16.99 -6.31
CA GLN A 22 20.98 16.06 -5.40
C GLN A 22 20.14 15.95 -4.14
N VAL A 23 19.83 14.72 -3.74
CA VAL A 23 19.11 14.46 -2.51
C VAL A 23 20.09 13.91 -1.47
N SER A 24 20.13 14.56 -0.31
CA SER A 24 20.97 14.11 0.80
C SER A 24 20.45 12.80 1.38
N ALA A 25 21.35 11.88 1.70
CA ALA A 25 21.03 10.64 2.38
C ALA A 25 22.12 10.27 3.39
N VAL A 26 21.74 9.44 4.37
CA VAL A 26 22.62 8.98 5.44
C VAL A 26 22.67 7.46 5.45
N VAL A 27 23.88 6.91 5.58
CA VAL A 27 24.12 5.47 5.69
C VAL A 27 23.48 4.92 6.97
N GLN A 28 22.61 3.91 6.85
CA GLN A 28 21.86 3.31 7.96
C GLN A 28 22.53 2.06 8.52
N LYS A 29 23.13 1.23 7.66
CA LYS A 29 23.78 -0.02 8.05
C LYS A 29 25.16 0.23 8.69
N PRO A 30 25.65 -0.68 9.54
CA PRO A 30 26.97 -0.54 10.15
C PRO A 30 28.09 -0.31 9.14
N THR A 31 28.03 -1.03 8.02
CA THR A 31 28.94 -0.90 6.87
C THR A 31 28.16 -1.10 5.59
N VAL A 32 28.47 -0.30 4.57
CA VAL A 32 27.88 -0.34 3.23
C VAL A 32 29.01 -0.33 2.21
N GLU A 33 28.98 -1.28 1.29
CA GLU A 33 29.89 -1.29 0.14
C GLU A 33 29.32 -0.41 -0.97
N VAL A 34 30.15 0.48 -1.49
CA VAL A 34 29.82 1.28 -2.67
C VAL A 34 30.40 0.54 -3.88
N HIS A 35 29.55 0.20 -4.82
CA HIS A 35 29.90 -0.56 -6.02
C HIS A 35 30.12 0.36 -7.23
N ALA A 36 30.95 -0.06 -8.18
CA ALA A 36 31.19 0.69 -9.42
C ALA A 36 29.98 0.64 -10.40
N GLN A 37 29.10 -0.34 -10.24
CA GLN A 37 27.90 -0.55 -11.06
C GLN A 37 26.75 -0.99 -10.14
N PRO A 38 25.46 -0.84 -10.56
CA PRO A 38 24.30 -1.20 -9.74
C PRO A 38 24.06 -2.71 -9.70
N ARG A 39 25.02 -3.48 -9.21
CA ARG A 39 24.93 -4.93 -9.02
C ARG A 39 25.91 -5.38 -7.93
N LEU A 40 25.55 -6.45 -7.21
CA LEU A 40 26.29 -6.94 -6.03
C LEU A 40 27.67 -7.48 -6.35
N ASP A 41 27.89 -8.03 -7.54
CA ASP A 41 29.17 -8.59 -7.99
C ASP A 41 30.10 -7.56 -8.66
N ALA A 42 29.67 -6.29 -8.75
CA ALA A 42 30.49 -5.22 -9.30
C ALA A 42 31.69 -4.89 -8.40
N PRO A 43 32.81 -4.42 -8.97
CA PRO A 43 33.95 -3.98 -8.19
C PRO A 43 33.59 -2.96 -7.12
N LYS A 44 34.13 -3.14 -5.92
CA LYS A 44 33.95 -2.23 -4.81
C LYS A 44 34.79 -0.97 -5.02
N VAL A 45 34.15 0.19 -4.91
CA VAL A 45 34.80 1.51 -4.97
C VAL A 45 35.34 1.89 -3.58
N THR A 46 34.50 1.75 -2.55
CA THR A 46 34.83 2.07 -1.16
C THR A 46 33.85 1.42 -0.19
N THR A 47 34.09 1.59 1.11
CA THR A 47 33.15 1.21 2.17
C THR A 47 32.77 2.46 2.95
N LEU A 48 31.49 2.63 3.24
CA LEU A 48 30.94 3.66 4.11
C LEU A 48 30.52 3.05 5.44
N THR A 49 30.57 3.86 6.49
CA THR A 49 30.11 3.46 7.83
C THR A 49 28.81 4.18 8.16
N ARG A 50 28.08 3.64 9.14
CA ARG A 50 26.83 4.26 9.63
C ARG A 50 27.03 5.74 9.96
N GLY A 51 26.07 6.56 9.54
CA GLY A 51 26.09 8.00 9.73
C GLY A 51 26.86 8.77 8.65
N ALA A 52 27.57 8.10 7.72
CA ALA A 52 28.18 8.79 6.60
C ALA A 52 27.11 9.42 5.70
N SER A 53 27.33 10.69 5.33
CA SER A 53 26.44 11.41 4.41
C SER A 53 26.86 11.16 2.98
N VAL A 54 25.87 10.98 2.09
CA VAL A 54 26.05 10.85 0.65
C VAL A 54 25.02 11.73 -0.06
N SER A 55 25.31 12.09 -1.31
CA SER A 55 24.32 12.77 -2.18
C SER A 55 23.87 11.79 -3.26
N ILE A 56 22.57 11.55 -3.35
CA ILE A 56 21.95 10.73 -4.39
C ILE A 56 21.79 11.61 -5.63
N SER A 57 22.28 11.15 -6.77
CA SER A 57 22.19 11.83 -8.06
C SER A 57 21.21 11.15 -9.04
N ALA A 58 20.93 9.86 -8.88
CA ALA A 58 20.01 9.10 -9.70
C ALA A 58 19.57 7.81 -8.99
N GLN A 59 18.44 7.23 -9.43
CA GLN A 59 18.05 5.87 -9.10
C GLN A 59 18.09 5.01 -10.37
N GLN A 60 18.66 3.82 -10.26
CA GLN A 60 18.68 2.79 -11.31
C GLN A 60 18.16 1.47 -10.71
N GLY A 61 16.92 1.12 -11.02
CA GLY A 61 16.25 0.01 -10.36
C GLY A 61 16.19 0.22 -8.84
N LEU A 62 16.77 -0.71 -8.08
CA LEU A 62 16.84 -0.65 -6.61
C LEU A 62 18.23 -0.20 -6.09
N TRP A 63 18.93 0.59 -6.90
CA TRP A 63 20.22 1.17 -6.58
C TRP A 63 20.19 2.68 -6.69
N TYR A 64 20.83 3.36 -5.75
CA TYR A 64 21.10 4.78 -5.83
C TYR A 64 22.51 5.02 -6.33
N GLN A 65 22.64 5.87 -7.34
CA GLN A 65 23.91 6.46 -7.70
C GLN A 65 24.24 7.54 -6.66
N VAL A 66 25.34 7.37 -5.95
CA VAL A 66 25.74 8.29 -4.88
C VAL A 66 27.05 8.97 -5.17
N GLN A 67 27.15 10.22 -4.73
CA GLN A 67 28.39 10.95 -4.64
C GLN A 67 28.83 11.01 -3.17
N ILE A 68 30.08 10.67 -2.90
CA ILE A 68 30.68 10.66 -1.58
C ILE A 68 31.54 11.91 -1.36
N ALA A 69 31.78 12.29 -0.11
CA ALA A 69 32.48 13.51 0.28
C ALA A 69 33.88 13.68 -0.38
N ALA A 70 34.52 12.59 -0.83
CA ALA A 70 35.79 12.63 -1.54
C ALA A 70 35.67 12.86 -3.07
N GLY A 71 34.46 13.14 -3.57
CA GLY A 71 34.19 13.34 -4.99
C GLY A 71 34.08 12.03 -5.81
N ALA A 72 34.24 10.87 -5.19
CA ALA A 72 34.03 9.58 -5.83
C ALA A 72 32.53 9.30 -5.99
N THR A 73 32.17 8.62 -7.08
CA THR A 73 30.79 8.19 -7.35
C THR A 73 30.71 6.65 -7.36
N GLY A 74 29.53 6.14 -7.05
CA GLY A 74 29.28 4.70 -7.11
C GLY A 74 27.82 4.41 -6.80
N PHE A 75 27.51 3.15 -6.55
CA PHE A 75 26.15 2.67 -6.34
C PHE A 75 26.02 1.99 -4.97
N VAL A 76 24.91 2.28 -4.28
CA VAL A 76 24.48 1.61 -3.05
C VAL A 76 23.03 1.15 -3.22
N ARG A 77 22.61 0.10 -2.48
CA ARG A 77 21.22 -0.36 -2.53
C ARG A 77 20.31 0.64 -1.85
N VAL A 78 19.04 0.67 -2.27
CA VAL A 78 18.03 1.61 -1.72
C VAL A 78 17.88 1.50 -0.20
N ASN A 79 18.07 0.33 0.39
CA ASN A 79 18.00 0.07 1.83
C ASN A 79 19.33 0.23 2.59
N ASP A 80 20.40 0.68 1.93
CA ASP A 80 21.68 0.96 2.56
C ASP A 80 21.77 2.37 3.14
N VAL A 81 20.97 3.28 2.56
CA VAL A 81 20.92 4.68 2.94
C VAL A 81 19.47 5.10 3.17
N ARG A 82 19.27 6.12 3.98
CA ARG A 82 17.98 6.77 4.17
C ARG A 82 18.05 8.19 3.69
N VAL A 83 17.11 8.56 2.83
CA VAL A 83 16.97 9.92 2.32
C VAL A 83 16.71 10.87 3.49
N SER A 84 17.46 11.97 3.54
CA SER A 84 17.27 13.04 4.52
C SER A 84 16.58 14.19 3.81
N TYR A 85 15.38 14.54 4.24
CA TYR A 85 14.66 15.69 3.73
C TYR A 85 15.08 16.95 4.51
N ALA A 86 15.54 17.96 3.79
CA ALA A 86 16.01 19.22 4.38
C ALA A 86 14.94 20.33 4.43
N GLY A 87 13.69 20.05 4.03
CA GLY A 87 12.54 20.96 4.23
C GLY A 87 12.60 22.29 3.47
N ALA A 88 13.37 22.42 2.38
CA ALA A 88 13.43 23.64 1.59
C ALA A 88 12.28 23.70 0.57
N GLU A 89 11.53 24.81 0.56
CA GLU A 89 10.52 25.08 -0.47
C GLU A 89 11.15 25.03 -1.87
N GLY A 90 10.58 24.20 -2.74
CA GLY A 90 11.04 24.02 -4.14
C GLY A 90 11.85 22.73 -4.40
N GLU A 91 12.20 21.94 -3.38
CA GLU A 91 12.94 20.69 -3.57
C GLU A 91 12.05 19.52 -4.04
N GLU A 92 10.72 19.55 -3.84
CA GLU A 92 9.80 18.49 -4.28
C GLU A 92 9.85 18.25 -5.81
N ALA A 93 9.94 19.31 -6.60
CA ALA A 93 10.06 19.19 -8.05
C ALA A 93 11.39 18.53 -8.47
N ASN A 94 12.47 18.82 -7.74
CA ASN A 94 13.78 18.22 -7.97
C ASN A 94 13.82 16.74 -7.60
N VAL A 95 13.14 16.38 -6.53
CA VAL A 95 13.04 14.99 -6.06
C VAL A 95 12.23 14.12 -7.03
N ARG A 96 11.09 14.63 -7.51
CA ARG A 96 10.33 13.92 -8.57
C ARG A 96 11.16 13.71 -9.82
N ALA A 97 11.87 14.76 -10.29
CA ALA A 97 12.75 14.66 -11.45
C ALA A 97 13.88 13.65 -11.27
N LEU A 98 14.40 13.48 -10.05
CA LEU A 98 15.43 12.49 -9.72
C LEU A 98 14.90 11.05 -9.93
N PHE A 99 13.64 10.78 -9.56
CA PHE A 99 13.05 9.45 -9.64
C PHE A 99 12.39 9.14 -10.99
N ASP A 100 11.97 10.17 -11.75
CA ASP A 100 11.31 10.00 -13.05
C ASP A 100 12.28 9.74 -14.21
N GLY A 101 13.59 9.87 -13.99
CA GLY A 101 14.60 9.75 -15.04
C GLY A 101 14.49 10.81 -16.13
N LYS A 102 13.62 11.80 -15.98
CA LYS A 102 13.38 12.93 -16.87
C LYS A 102 13.98 14.21 -16.29
N SER A 103 15.30 14.23 -16.17
CA SER A 103 16.00 15.46 -15.83
C SER A 103 15.86 16.46 -16.99
N GLY A 104 14.98 17.42 -16.85
CA GLY A 104 15.00 18.61 -17.73
C GLY A 104 13.69 19.11 -18.30
N GLU A 105 12.57 18.39 -18.25
CA GLU A 105 11.31 18.88 -18.81
C GLU A 105 10.15 18.72 -17.81
N GLY A 106 9.72 19.83 -17.27
CA GLY A 106 8.45 19.96 -16.60
C GLY A 106 8.54 20.54 -15.20
N ARG A 107 8.37 21.85 -15.09
CA ARG A 107 7.83 22.46 -13.88
C ARG A 107 6.49 21.81 -13.62
N VAL A 108 6.43 20.89 -12.68
CA VAL A 108 5.17 20.56 -12.03
C VAL A 108 4.82 21.81 -11.21
N THR A 109 4.04 22.71 -11.79
CA THR A 109 3.36 23.73 -11.03
C THR A 109 2.44 22.98 -10.06
N GLU A 110 2.81 22.93 -8.78
CA GLU A 110 1.83 22.72 -7.73
C GLU A 110 0.78 23.81 -7.91
N THR A 111 -0.32 23.47 -8.53
CA THR A 111 -1.50 24.30 -8.47
C THR A 111 -1.94 24.29 -7.02
N ALA A 112 -1.84 25.44 -6.36
CA ALA A 112 -2.47 25.68 -5.06
C ALA A 112 -3.92 25.22 -5.16
N GLY A 113 -4.23 24.02 -4.61
CA GLY A 113 -5.56 23.42 -4.73
C GLY A 113 -5.58 21.89 -4.82
N VAL A 114 -4.47 21.19 -4.61
CA VAL A 114 -4.47 19.74 -4.46
C VAL A 114 -5.25 19.38 -3.19
N ARG A 115 -6.57 19.21 -3.34
CA ARG A 115 -7.40 18.58 -2.31
C ARG A 115 -7.36 17.09 -2.56
N GLY A 116 -6.77 16.33 -1.63
CA GLY A 116 -7.00 14.90 -1.50
C GLY A 116 -8.50 14.62 -1.27
N ILE A 117 -8.89 13.37 -1.37
CA ILE A 117 -10.26 12.95 -1.03
C ILE A 117 -10.44 13.15 0.48
N ASP A 118 -11.46 13.88 0.90
CA ASP A 118 -11.76 14.06 2.31
C ASP A 118 -12.94 13.14 2.78
N GLU A 119 -13.08 13.01 4.11
CA GLU A 119 -14.08 12.14 4.72
C GLU A 119 -15.51 12.57 4.38
N SER A 120 -15.78 13.88 4.35
CA SER A 120 -17.12 14.42 4.04
C SER A 120 -17.46 14.14 2.57
N GLU A 121 -16.50 14.23 1.69
CA GLU A 121 -16.66 13.91 0.28
C GLU A 121 -17.01 12.43 0.08
N LEU A 122 -16.30 11.51 0.70
CA LEU A 122 -16.58 10.07 0.61
C LEU A 122 -17.91 9.66 1.30
N LYS A 123 -18.30 10.36 2.35
CA LYS A 123 -19.63 10.15 2.98
C LYS A 123 -20.78 10.50 2.04
N LEU A 124 -20.62 11.55 1.25
CA LEU A 124 -21.66 12.09 0.38
C LEU A 124 -21.58 11.58 -1.06
N ALA A 125 -20.48 10.97 -1.45
CA ALA A 125 -20.27 10.48 -2.81
C ALA A 125 -21.33 9.45 -3.20
N ALA A 126 -22.02 9.70 -4.30
CA ALA A 126 -22.89 8.72 -4.91
C ALA A 126 -22.07 7.59 -5.57
N LEU A 127 -22.62 6.40 -5.61
CA LEU A 127 -22.03 5.30 -6.36
C LEU A 127 -22.06 5.64 -7.86
N ASP A 128 -20.90 5.62 -8.50
CA ASP A 128 -20.79 5.72 -9.96
C ASP A 128 -20.71 4.32 -10.59
N GLN A 129 -21.86 3.83 -11.04
CA GLN A 129 -21.95 2.50 -11.67
C GLN A 129 -21.18 2.42 -12.98
N THR A 130 -21.05 3.52 -13.72
CA THR A 130 -20.32 3.55 -15.00
C THR A 130 -18.83 3.36 -14.77
N GLN A 131 -18.26 4.10 -13.84
CA GLN A 131 -16.85 3.98 -13.46
C GLN A 131 -16.55 2.62 -12.81
N LEU A 132 -17.45 2.13 -11.96
CA LEU A 132 -17.33 0.79 -11.37
C LEU A 132 -17.32 -0.30 -12.45
N ASN A 133 -18.23 -0.24 -13.41
CA ASN A 133 -18.26 -1.19 -14.51
C ASN A 133 -17.00 -1.12 -15.39
N ALA A 134 -16.46 0.08 -15.60
CA ALA A 134 -15.19 0.27 -16.31
C ALA A 134 -14.03 -0.36 -15.53
N MET A 135 -13.95 -0.17 -14.21
CA MET A 135 -12.96 -0.83 -13.35
C MET A 135 -13.07 -2.35 -13.40
N ILE A 136 -14.28 -2.88 -13.29
CA ILE A 136 -14.56 -4.32 -13.40
C ILE A 136 -14.20 -4.85 -14.79
N GLY A 137 -14.46 -4.08 -15.84
CA GLY A 137 -14.11 -4.41 -17.23
C GLY A 137 -12.61 -4.46 -17.49
N ASN A 138 -11.79 -3.79 -16.67
CA ASN A 138 -10.33 -3.84 -16.74
C ASN A 138 -9.72 -5.06 -16.04
N ARG A 139 -10.51 -5.87 -15.34
CA ARG A 139 -10.03 -7.08 -14.67
C ARG A 139 -9.35 -8.03 -15.64
N VAL A 140 -8.34 -8.69 -15.16
CA VAL A 140 -7.70 -9.81 -15.87
C VAL A 140 -7.82 -11.08 -15.03
N ASP A 141 -7.90 -12.22 -15.70
CA ASP A 141 -7.94 -13.52 -15.04
C ASP A 141 -6.56 -13.99 -14.58
N ALA A 142 -6.51 -15.13 -13.91
CA ALA A 142 -5.27 -15.70 -13.41
C ALA A 142 -4.30 -16.05 -14.54
N ALA A 143 -4.82 -16.47 -15.69
CA ALA A 143 -4.01 -16.83 -16.85
C ALA A 143 -3.30 -15.60 -17.43
N ALA A 144 -3.99 -14.46 -17.53
CA ALA A 144 -3.40 -13.20 -18.00
C ALA A 144 -2.35 -12.66 -17.00
N GLY A 145 -2.56 -12.84 -15.69
CA GLY A 145 -1.54 -12.54 -14.67
C GLY A 145 -0.30 -13.43 -14.81
N ALA A 146 -0.47 -14.73 -15.04
CA ALA A 146 0.63 -15.66 -15.27
C ALA A 146 1.36 -15.37 -16.60
N ALA A 147 0.64 -15.00 -17.66
CA ALA A 147 1.23 -14.60 -18.93
C ALA A 147 2.10 -13.34 -18.77
N TYR A 148 1.64 -12.34 -18.03
CA TYR A 148 2.44 -11.18 -17.69
C TYR A 148 3.74 -11.58 -16.97
N ALA A 149 3.66 -12.47 -15.98
CA ALA A 149 4.84 -12.95 -15.26
C ALA A 149 5.84 -13.66 -16.21
N ALA A 150 5.34 -14.51 -17.10
CA ALA A 150 6.15 -15.20 -18.08
C ALA A 150 6.84 -14.22 -19.07
N GLU A 151 6.13 -13.20 -19.56
CA GLU A 151 6.68 -12.13 -20.41
C GLU A 151 7.84 -11.38 -19.72
N ARG A 152 7.81 -11.27 -18.40
CA ARG A 152 8.80 -10.57 -17.57
C ARG A 152 9.85 -11.50 -16.97
N GLY A 153 9.81 -12.80 -17.27
CA GLY A 153 10.72 -13.79 -16.69
C GLY A 153 10.53 -14.01 -15.19
N LEU A 154 9.40 -13.58 -14.63
CA LEU A 154 9.09 -13.75 -13.21
C LEU A 154 8.72 -15.21 -12.91
N GLN A 155 9.21 -15.72 -11.79
CA GLN A 155 8.92 -17.08 -11.35
C GLN A 155 8.33 -17.05 -9.93
N ALA A 156 7.21 -17.74 -9.75
CA ALA A 156 6.64 -17.94 -8.43
C ALA A 156 7.61 -18.72 -7.53
N THR A 157 7.74 -18.27 -6.29
CA THR A 157 8.56 -18.94 -5.28
C THR A 157 7.78 -19.11 -3.98
N SER A 158 8.12 -20.13 -3.20
CA SER A 158 7.48 -20.36 -1.91
C SER A 158 8.24 -19.63 -0.81
N VAL A 159 7.56 -18.71 -0.14
CA VAL A 159 8.06 -18.02 1.06
C VAL A 159 7.00 -18.16 2.13
N ALA A 160 7.36 -18.68 3.30
CA ALA A 160 6.43 -18.85 4.41
C ALA A 160 6.01 -17.48 4.97
N TYR A 161 4.73 -17.36 5.31
CA TYR A 161 4.17 -16.18 5.97
C TYR A 161 3.27 -16.58 7.13
N ALA A 162 3.74 -16.36 8.35
CA ALA A 162 3.08 -16.83 9.56
C ALA A 162 1.70 -16.19 9.81
N ALA A 163 1.46 -14.98 9.31
CA ALA A 163 0.17 -14.30 9.47
C ALA A 163 -0.93 -14.94 8.60
N GLU A 164 -0.60 -15.47 7.42
CA GLU A 164 -1.56 -16.19 6.58
C GLU A 164 -1.93 -17.57 7.14
N THR A 165 -0.98 -18.29 7.74
CA THR A 165 -1.26 -19.63 8.32
C THR A 165 -2.23 -19.59 9.49
N LYS A 166 -2.32 -18.45 10.19
CA LYS A 166 -3.32 -18.26 11.26
C LYS A 166 -4.73 -18.06 10.74
N GLY A 167 -4.89 -17.52 9.53
CA GLY A 167 -6.18 -17.34 8.84
C GLY A 167 -6.63 -18.55 8.04
N ALA A 168 -5.69 -19.37 7.55
CA ALA A 168 -5.94 -20.55 6.71
C ALA A 168 -6.43 -21.79 7.48
N SER A 169 -6.55 -21.72 8.80
CA SER A 169 -7.07 -22.85 9.63
C SER A 169 -8.57 -23.14 9.42
N ALA A 170 -9.22 -22.56 8.41
CA ALA A 170 -10.64 -22.70 8.13
C ALA A 170 -11.00 -23.35 6.78
N ALA A 171 -10.03 -23.82 5.96
CA ALA A 171 -10.38 -24.49 4.70
C ALA A 171 -9.35 -25.54 4.27
N GLU A 172 -9.39 -26.75 4.84
CA GLU A 172 -8.98 -27.96 4.12
C GLU A 172 -10.23 -28.82 3.89
N PRO A 173 -10.54 -29.20 2.63
CA PRO A 173 -11.50 -30.27 2.38
C PRO A 173 -10.77 -31.60 2.54
N THR A 174 -10.76 -32.16 3.74
CA THR A 174 -10.38 -33.55 3.95
C THR A 174 -11.62 -34.42 3.94
N GLU A 175 -11.52 -35.49 3.16
CA GLU A 175 -12.47 -36.60 3.03
C GLU A 175 -13.01 -37.10 4.35
N ALA A 176 -14.28 -37.48 4.31
CA ALA A 176 -15.08 -37.98 5.39
C ALA A 176 -14.41 -39.10 6.18
N THR A 177 -14.08 -38.82 7.43
CA THR A 177 -14.10 -39.80 8.51
C THR A 177 -14.79 -39.17 9.72
N ALA A 178 -15.85 -39.82 10.13
CA ALA A 178 -16.72 -39.41 11.23
C ALA A 178 -15.93 -39.23 12.53
N ALA A 179 -15.77 -38.02 13.01
CA ALA A 179 -15.28 -37.70 14.34
C ALA A 179 -16.24 -36.75 15.05
N LYS A 180 -16.53 -37.08 16.29
CA LYS A 180 -17.45 -36.40 17.22
C LYS A 180 -17.21 -34.90 17.32
N PRO A 181 -18.24 -34.06 17.52
CA PRO A 181 -18.11 -32.62 17.63
C PRO A 181 -17.30 -32.25 18.89
N ARG A 182 -16.22 -31.49 18.68
CA ARG A 182 -15.47 -30.81 19.74
C ARG A 182 -16.19 -29.51 20.12
N PRO A 183 -16.30 -29.18 21.42
CA PRO A 183 -17.01 -27.97 21.85
C PRO A 183 -16.22 -26.71 21.44
N ALA A 184 -16.94 -25.76 20.88
CA ALA A 184 -16.45 -24.45 20.43
C ALA A 184 -15.90 -23.60 21.60
N LYS A 185 -14.59 -23.67 21.83
CA LYS A 185 -13.90 -22.82 22.83
C LYS A 185 -13.44 -21.48 22.24
N SER A 186 -13.53 -21.29 20.93
CA SER A 186 -13.04 -20.06 20.25
C SER A 186 -14.04 -18.90 20.24
N ALA A 187 -15.35 -19.17 20.19
CA ALA A 187 -16.38 -18.11 20.20
C ALA A 187 -16.46 -17.37 21.54
N GLY A 188 -16.30 -18.09 22.66
CA GLY A 188 -16.33 -17.49 24.00
C GLY A 188 -15.15 -16.58 24.32
N ALA A 189 -13.97 -16.83 23.71
CA ALA A 189 -12.80 -15.99 23.91
C ALA A 189 -12.89 -14.67 23.10
N LEU A 190 -13.47 -14.73 21.88
CA LEU A 190 -13.72 -13.54 21.05
C LEU A 190 -14.80 -12.64 21.67
N LEU A 191 -15.89 -13.24 22.17
CA LEU A 191 -16.95 -12.52 22.88
C LEU A 191 -16.47 -11.90 24.18
N GLY A 192 -15.57 -12.57 24.90
CA GLY A 192 -14.96 -12.05 26.13
C GLY A 192 -13.97 -10.89 25.88
N SER A 193 -13.31 -10.83 24.73
CA SER A 193 -12.45 -9.70 24.36
C SER A 193 -13.26 -8.50 23.86
N LEU A 194 -14.29 -8.72 23.05
CA LEU A 194 -15.25 -7.70 22.62
C LEU A 194 -16.01 -7.09 23.78
N GLY A 195 -16.47 -7.90 24.74
CA GLY A 195 -17.14 -7.40 25.94
C GLY A 195 -16.23 -6.55 26.85
N ARG A 196 -14.93 -6.86 26.93
CA ARG A 196 -13.95 -6.05 27.65
C ARG A 196 -13.61 -4.74 26.93
N GLU A 197 -13.52 -4.77 25.61
CA GLU A 197 -13.24 -3.59 24.79
C GLU A 197 -14.45 -2.61 24.78
N LEU A 198 -15.68 -3.13 24.66
CA LEU A 198 -16.90 -2.33 24.83
C LEU A 198 -17.02 -1.73 26.23
N GLY A 199 -16.70 -2.53 27.27
CA GLY A 199 -16.70 -2.06 28.67
C GLY A 199 -15.70 -0.93 28.90
N SER A 200 -14.51 -1.00 28.28
CA SER A 200 -13.50 0.06 28.40
C SER A 200 -13.88 1.35 27.65
N MET A 201 -14.65 1.24 26.56
CA MET A 201 -15.15 2.41 25.80
C MET A 201 -16.31 3.14 26.48
N LEU A 202 -17.10 2.44 27.30
CA LEU A 202 -18.27 3.00 28.00
C LEU A 202 -17.93 3.69 29.33
N GLY A 203 -16.71 3.57 29.83
CA GLY A 203 -16.22 4.21 31.04
C GLY A 203 -16.94 3.79 32.31
N ASP A 204 -16.38 4.12 33.47
CA ASP A 204 -16.79 3.74 34.85
C ASP A 204 -18.20 4.27 35.28
N LYS A 205 -19.03 4.77 34.36
CA LYS A 205 -20.41 5.21 34.61
C LYS A 205 -21.48 4.19 34.24
N ALA A 206 -21.09 2.96 33.93
CA ALA A 206 -22.02 1.91 33.57
C ALA A 206 -22.65 1.27 34.81
N GLY A 207 -23.84 1.75 35.16
CA GLY A 207 -24.73 1.08 36.10
C GLY A 207 -25.26 -0.27 35.55
N PRO A 208 -26.27 -0.92 36.17
CA PRO A 208 -26.80 -2.25 35.81
C PRO A 208 -27.18 -2.46 34.33
N THR A 209 -27.26 -1.39 33.55
CA THR A 209 -27.49 -1.39 32.10
C THR A 209 -26.31 -1.90 31.26
N ALA A 210 -25.08 -1.88 31.81
CA ALA A 210 -23.89 -2.37 31.09
C ALA A 210 -23.84 -3.90 30.99
N THR A 211 -24.36 -4.60 31.99
CA THR A 211 -24.51 -6.07 31.98
C THR A 211 -25.52 -6.50 30.92
N THR A 212 -26.60 -5.74 30.75
CA THR A 212 -27.64 -6.01 29.74
C THR A 212 -27.13 -5.79 28.33
N ALA A 213 -26.27 -4.76 28.09
CA ALA A 213 -25.64 -4.53 26.80
C ALA A 213 -24.59 -5.59 26.44
N ALA A 214 -23.82 -6.06 27.43
CA ALA A 214 -22.87 -7.17 27.27
C ALA A 214 -23.57 -8.51 27.02
N ASP A 215 -24.70 -8.79 27.71
CA ASP A 215 -25.51 -9.99 27.51
C ASP A 215 -26.26 -9.94 26.17
N THR A 216 -26.62 -8.78 25.69
CA THR A 216 -27.26 -8.60 24.38
C THR A 216 -26.25 -8.67 23.24
N ALA A 217 -25.03 -8.15 23.42
CA ALA A 217 -23.93 -8.37 22.49
C ALA A 217 -23.54 -9.85 22.39
N ALA A 218 -23.71 -10.62 23.48
CA ALA A 218 -23.52 -12.09 23.49
C ALA A 218 -24.64 -12.85 22.75
N LYS A 219 -25.79 -12.24 22.55
CA LYS A 219 -26.92 -12.78 21.77
C LYS A 219 -26.88 -12.42 20.27
N VAL A 220 -25.95 -11.56 19.83
CA VAL A 220 -25.70 -11.37 18.41
C VAL A 220 -25.07 -12.68 17.90
N ILE A 221 -25.88 -13.48 17.21
CA ILE A 221 -25.47 -14.75 16.63
C ILE A 221 -24.18 -14.51 15.80
N PRO A 222 -23.07 -15.18 16.11
CA PRO A 222 -21.88 -15.05 15.29
C PRO A 222 -22.22 -15.44 13.86
N LYS A 223 -21.94 -14.55 12.90
CA LYS A 223 -22.10 -14.87 11.47
C LYS A 223 -21.17 -16.03 11.14
N SER A 224 -21.62 -16.95 10.30
CA SER A 224 -20.77 -17.98 9.73
C SER A 224 -19.69 -17.37 8.81
N ASP A 225 -18.57 -18.05 8.61
CA ASP A 225 -17.50 -17.62 7.71
C ASP A 225 -18.04 -17.37 6.29
N ALA A 226 -19.05 -18.12 5.84
CA ALA A 226 -19.69 -17.94 4.55
C ALA A 226 -20.52 -16.65 4.49
N GLU A 227 -21.23 -16.28 5.55
CA GLU A 227 -21.97 -15.00 5.62
C GLU A 227 -21.01 -13.81 5.66
N VAL A 228 -19.91 -13.93 6.43
CA VAL A 228 -18.85 -12.94 6.47
C VAL A 228 -18.24 -12.72 5.08
N ALA A 229 -17.90 -13.79 4.38
CA ALA A 229 -17.35 -13.71 3.02
C ALA A 229 -18.35 -13.10 2.02
N ALA A 230 -19.63 -13.46 2.11
CA ALA A 230 -20.67 -12.91 1.25
C ALA A 230 -20.87 -11.39 1.47
N GLU A 231 -20.83 -10.92 2.71
CA GLU A 231 -20.92 -9.50 3.04
C GLU A 231 -19.70 -8.72 2.58
N GLU A 232 -18.51 -9.26 2.79
CA GLU A 232 -17.26 -8.65 2.32
C GLU A 232 -17.30 -8.44 0.80
N LEU A 233 -17.73 -9.46 0.05
CA LEU A 233 -17.87 -9.40 -1.40
C LEU A 233 -18.93 -8.40 -1.86
N ALA A 234 -20.01 -8.23 -1.10
CA ALA A 234 -21.07 -7.28 -1.42
C ALA A 234 -20.68 -5.82 -1.10
N LEU A 235 -19.90 -5.59 -0.04
CA LEU A 235 -19.41 -4.26 0.35
C LEU A 235 -18.41 -3.66 -0.64
N GLY A 236 -17.57 -4.49 -1.25
CA GLY A 236 -16.51 -4.02 -2.14
C GLY A 236 -17.00 -3.14 -3.28
N PRO A 237 -17.93 -3.58 -4.13
CA PRO A 237 -18.48 -2.80 -5.23
C PRO A 237 -19.15 -1.49 -4.75
N GLU A 238 -19.90 -1.53 -3.64
CA GLU A 238 -20.57 -0.35 -3.08
C GLU A 238 -19.57 0.71 -2.64
N ILE A 239 -18.51 0.30 -1.93
CA ILE A 239 -17.47 1.22 -1.45
C ILE A 239 -16.63 1.72 -2.62
N ALA A 240 -16.12 0.83 -3.45
CA ALA A 240 -15.28 1.20 -4.60
C ALA A 240 -16.04 2.13 -5.57
N GLY A 241 -17.33 1.83 -5.85
CA GLY A 241 -18.16 2.66 -6.72
C GLY A 241 -18.39 4.07 -6.17
N ARG A 242 -18.43 4.26 -4.84
CA ARG A 242 -18.52 5.59 -4.22
C ARG A 242 -17.18 6.33 -4.24
N VAL A 243 -16.06 5.65 -4.05
CA VAL A 243 -14.73 6.27 -4.26
C VAL A 243 -14.61 6.75 -5.71
N LEU A 244 -15.06 5.93 -6.68
CA LEU A 244 -15.07 6.27 -8.10
C LEU A 244 -16.07 7.41 -8.43
N GLY A 245 -17.13 7.56 -7.66
CA GLY A 245 -18.06 8.71 -7.75
C GLY A 245 -17.43 10.01 -7.26
N ALA A 246 -16.52 9.94 -6.28
CA ALA A 246 -15.74 11.09 -5.82
C ALA A 246 -14.58 11.41 -6.78
N ARG A 247 -13.89 10.38 -7.28
CA ARG A 247 -12.75 10.52 -8.20
C ARG A 247 -12.85 9.44 -9.29
N PRO A 248 -13.02 9.83 -10.57
CA PRO A 248 -13.13 8.87 -11.67
C PRO A 248 -11.82 8.14 -11.92
N LEU A 249 -11.88 7.04 -12.64
CA LEU A 249 -10.70 6.37 -13.16
C LEU A 249 -9.90 7.32 -14.05
N TRP A 250 -8.58 7.28 -13.91
CA TRP A 250 -7.68 7.96 -14.84
C TRP A 250 -7.81 7.35 -16.24
N ASN A 251 -8.01 8.23 -17.23
CA ASN A 251 -8.24 7.85 -18.62
C ASN A 251 -6.92 7.48 -19.34
N ASP A 252 -6.25 6.44 -18.82
CA ASP A 252 -5.07 5.83 -19.43
C ASP A 252 -5.25 4.31 -19.44
N ALA A 253 -5.67 3.77 -20.59
CA ALA A 253 -5.97 2.35 -20.73
C ALA A 253 -4.73 1.44 -20.58
N GLU A 254 -3.52 1.95 -20.86
CA GLU A 254 -2.29 1.18 -20.68
C GLU A 254 -1.94 1.08 -19.19
N ALA A 255 -1.98 2.19 -18.47
CA ALA A 255 -1.77 2.22 -17.03
C ALA A 255 -2.80 1.35 -16.28
N GLN A 256 -4.09 1.42 -16.65
CA GLN A 256 -5.14 0.57 -16.07
C GLN A 256 -4.86 -0.92 -16.32
N ARG A 257 -4.47 -1.30 -17.53
CA ARG A 257 -4.09 -2.70 -17.84
C ARG A 257 -2.85 -3.13 -17.07
N ARG A 258 -1.84 -2.26 -16.95
CA ARG A 258 -0.60 -2.54 -16.23
C ARG A 258 -0.87 -2.90 -14.77
N VAL A 259 -1.63 -2.07 -14.03
CA VAL A 259 -1.92 -2.35 -12.61
C VAL A 259 -2.76 -3.61 -12.43
N ASN A 260 -3.69 -3.91 -13.36
CA ASN A 260 -4.49 -5.14 -13.30
C ASN A 260 -3.64 -6.40 -13.54
N ARG A 261 -2.71 -6.39 -14.50
CA ARG A 261 -1.82 -7.54 -14.78
C ARG A 261 -0.86 -7.79 -13.61
N ILE A 262 -0.22 -6.74 -13.11
CA ILE A 262 0.69 -6.81 -11.95
C ILE A 262 -0.08 -7.26 -10.70
N GLY A 263 -1.17 -6.58 -10.38
CA GLY A 263 -1.96 -6.87 -9.19
C GLY A 263 -2.54 -8.29 -9.21
N ARG A 264 -3.02 -8.75 -10.36
CA ARG A 264 -3.53 -10.12 -10.50
C ARG A 264 -2.44 -11.18 -10.30
N TRP A 265 -1.22 -10.91 -10.80
CA TRP A 265 -0.08 -11.79 -10.55
C TRP A 265 0.29 -11.83 -9.07
N VAL A 266 0.44 -10.69 -8.41
CA VAL A 266 0.74 -10.60 -6.97
C VAL A 266 -0.36 -11.27 -6.14
N ALA A 267 -1.63 -11.00 -6.43
CA ALA A 267 -2.77 -11.59 -5.73
C ALA A 267 -2.82 -13.12 -5.85
N SER A 268 -2.35 -13.68 -6.96
CA SER A 268 -2.26 -15.13 -7.15
C SER A 268 -1.23 -15.81 -6.22
N GLN A 269 -0.37 -15.04 -5.57
CA GLN A 269 0.65 -15.52 -4.62
C GLN A 269 0.22 -15.39 -3.15
N THR A 270 -1.04 -15.07 -2.90
CA THR A 270 -1.62 -14.90 -1.57
C THR A 270 -2.50 -16.08 -1.16
N SER A 271 -2.98 -16.10 0.07
CA SER A 271 -3.94 -17.10 0.56
C SER A 271 -5.37 -16.92 0.04
N ARG A 272 -5.68 -15.79 -0.64
CA ARG A 272 -7.01 -15.52 -1.23
C ARG A 272 -6.92 -15.19 -2.74
N PRO A 273 -6.35 -16.09 -3.58
CA PRO A 273 -6.16 -15.82 -5.00
C PRO A 273 -7.49 -15.73 -5.78
N ASP A 274 -8.57 -16.30 -5.25
CA ASP A 274 -9.86 -16.42 -5.93
C ASP A 274 -10.82 -15.25 -5.65
N LEU A 275 -10.40 -14.24 -4.85
CA LEU A 275 -11.18 -13.02 -4.74
C LEU A 275 -11.35 -12.38 -6.14
N PRO A 276 -12.48 -11.70 -6.38
CA PRO A 276 -12.73 -11.03 -7.66
C PRO A 276 -11.88 -9.77 -7.80
N TRP A 277 -10.56 -9.92 -7.79
CA TRP A 277 -9.60 -8.83 -7.81
C TRP A 277 -9.84 -7.85 -8.93
N ALA A 278 -9.90 -6.56 -8.59
CA ALA A 278 -10.01 -5.45 -9.51
C ALA A 278 -9.08 -4.33 -9.05
N PHE A 279 -8.28 -3.83 -9.96
CA PHE A 279 -7.33 -2.76 -9.71
C PHE A 279 -7.68 -1.56 -10.59
N GLY A 280 -7.57 -0.35 -10.05
CA GLY A 280 -7.83 0.88 -10.79
C GLY A 280 -6.90 2.00 -10.37
N ILE A 281 -6.61 2.91 -11.30
CA ILE A 281 -5.93 4.17 -11.01
C ILE A 281 -6.97 5.27 -11.08
N ILE A 282 -7.16 6.02 -10.00
CA ILE A 282 -8.07 7.16 -9.93
C ILE A 282 -7.35 8.46 -10.26
N ASP A 283 -8.04 9.38 -10.93
CA ASP A 283 -7.47 10.66 -11.36
C ASP A 283 -7.44 11.68 -10.23
N THR A 284 -6.47 11.51 -9.33
CA THR A 284 -6.20 12.44 -8.23
C THR A 284 -4.69 12.58 -8.04
N PRO A 285 -4.19 13.79 -7.75
CA PRO A 285 -2.76 14.05 -7.58
C PRO A 285 -2.23 13.64 -6.19
N GLU A 286 -3.06 13.16 -5.29
CA GLU A 286 -2.60 12.69 -3.99
C GLU A 286 -1.68 11.47 -4.09
N VAL A 287 -0.86 11.26 -3.06
CA VAL A 287 0.01 10.09 -2.93
C VAL A 287 -0.64 9.14 -1.92
N ASN A 288 -1.54 8.30 -2.42
CA ASN A 288 -2.29 7.35 -1.61
C ASN A 288 -2.80 6.16 -2.43
N ALA A 289 -3.19 5.08 -1.73
CA ALA A 289 -3.92 3.95 -2.30
C ALA A 289 -5.01 3.51 -1.32
N TYR A 290 -5.95 2.68 -1.79
CA TYR A 290 -7.11 2.27 -1.03
C TYR A 290 -7.46 0.81 -1.32
N ALA A 291 -7.70 0.03 -0.27
CA ALA A 291 -8.11 -1.37 -0.35
C ALA A 291 -9.55 -1.54 0.14
N ALA A 292 -10.54 -1.55 -0.75
CA ALA A 292 -11.91 -1.87 -0.39
C ALA A 292 -12.10 -3.39 -0.20
N PRO A 293 -13.02 -3.82 0.67
CA PRO A 293 -13.33 -5.23 0.88
C PRO A 293 -13.56 -6.00 -0.43
N GLY A 294 -13.38 -7.31 -0.42
CA GLY A 294 -13.68 -8.16 -1.58
C GLY A 294 -12.73 -8.02 -2.77
N GLY A 295 -11.54 -7.40 -2.58
CA GLY A 295 -10.47 -7.39 -3.58
C GLY A 295 -10.51 -6.22 -4.56
N PHE A 296 -11.07 -5.07 -4.18
CA PHE A 296 -11.02 -3.83 -4.94
C PHE A 296 -9.89 -2.94 -4.44
N VAL A 297 -8.93 -2.62 -5.30
CA VAL A 297 -7.77 -1.78 -4.98
C VAL A 297 -7.73 -0.58 -5.92
N LEU A 298 -7.63 0.61 -5.34
CA LEU A 298 -7.57 1.89 -6.06
C LEU A 298 -6.26 2.61 -5.73
N VAL A 299 -5.50 2.99 -6.73
CA VAL A 299 -4.24 3.74 -6.59
C VAL A 299 -4.45 5.15 -7.11
N ALA A 300 -4.12 6.15 -6.33
CA ALA A 300 -4.15 7.54 -6.81
C ALA A 300 -3.06 7.76 -7.87
N ARG A 301 -3.39 8.53 -8.93
CA ARG A 301 -2.44 8.83 -10.00
C ARG A 301 -1.16 9.47 -9.47
N GLY A 302 -1.27 10.37 -8.47
CA GLY A 302 -0.10 10.99 -7.86
C GLY A 302 0.88 9.99 -7.24
N LEU A 303 0.39 8.89 -6.64
CA LEU A 303 1.23 7.80 -6.18
C LEU A 303 1.78 7.00 -7.38
N TYR A 304 0.92 6.62 -8.34
CA TYR A 304 1.33 5.86 -9.50
C TYR A 304 2.46 6.55 -10.29
N ASP A 305 2.40 7.88 -10.43
CA ASP A 305 3.39 8.69 -11.13
C ASP A 305 4.78 8.70 -10.43
N LEU A 306 4.86 8.32 -9.15
CA LEU A 306 6.13 8.14 -8.43
C LEU A 306 6.79 6.79 -8.70
N LEU A 307 6.04 5.81 -9.22
CA LEU A 307 6.49 4.43 -9.37
C LEU A 307 7.16 4.22 -10.72
N SER A 308 8.46 3.98 -10.72
CA SER A 308 9.27 3.87 -11.94
C SER A 308 9.44 2.43 -12.45
N SER A 309 9.02 1.41 -11.69
CA SER A 309 9.16 0.00 -12.08
C SER A 309 7.91 -0.82 -11.76
N ASP A 310 7.79 -1.99 -12.40
CA ASP A 310 6.72 -2.94 -12.11
C ASP A 310 6.82 -3.50 -10.67
N SER A 311 8.04 -3.64 -10.14
CA SER A 311 8.24 -4.08 -8.76
C SER A 311 7.78 -3.02 -7.73
N GLU A 312 7.95 -1.73 -8.02
CA GLU A 312 7.42 -0.67 -7.16
C GLU A 312 5.89 -0.61 -7.21
N VAL A 313 5.28 -0.78 -8.39
CA VAL A 313 3.82 -0.92 -8.50
C VAL A 313 3.34 -2.14 -7.72
N ALA A 314 4.02 -3.28 -7.87
CA ALA A 314 3.70 -4.50 -7.15
C ALA A 314 3.84 -4.34 -5.63
N ALA A 315 4.79 -3.52 -5.14
CA ALA A 315 4.97 -3.24 -3.72
C ALA A 315 3.77 -2.50 -3.13
N VAL A 316 3.30 -1.43 -3.80
CA VAL A 316 2.08 -0.71 -3.40
C VAL A 316 0.87 -1.64 -3.45
N LEU A 317 0.67 -2.34 -4.56
CA LEU A 317 -0.45 -3.27 -4.70
C LEU A 317 -0.37 -4.41 -3.68
N GLY A 318 0.81 -4.92 -3.36
CA GLY A 318 1.02 -5.96 -2.36
C GLY A 318 0.62 -5.54 -0.95
N HIS A 319 0.87 -4.28 -0.58
CA HIS A 319 0.42 -3.69 0.67
C HIS A 319 -1.12 -3.63 0.73
N GLU A 320 -1.77 -3.12 -0.32
CA GLU A 320 -3.23 -3.03 -0.40
C GLU A 320 -3.90 -4.41 -0.50
N ILE A 321 -3.30 -5.33 -1.26
CA ILE A 321 -3.74 -6.73 -1.33
C ILE A 321 -3.73 -7.37 0.06
N SER A 322 -2.72 -7.09 0.90
CA SER A 322 -2.67 -7.60 2.27
C SER A 322 -3.88 -7.16 3.09
N HIS A 323 -4.32 -5.92 2.99
CA HIS A 323 -5.51 -5.44 3.68
C HIS A 323 -6.78 -6.19 3.24
N CYS A 324 -6.92 -6.48 1.94
CA CYS A 324 -8.01 -7.32 1.44
C CYS A 324 -7.91 -8.78 1.93
N VAL A 325 -6.70 -9.36 1.90
CA VAL A 325 -6.45 -10.75 2.35
C VAL A 325 -6.76 -10.92 3.83
N GLN A 326 -6.42 -9.93 4.65
CA GLN A 326 -6.66 -9.92 6.11
C GLN A 326 -8.04 -9.35 6.48
N SER A 327 -8.85 -8.90 5.51
CA SER A 327 -10.18 -8.29 5.72
C SER A 327 -10.14 -7.08 6.67
N ASP A 328 -9.05 -6.30 6.66
CA ASP A 328 -8.82 -5.25 7.67
C ASP A 328 -9.94 -4.21 7.69
N HIS A 329 -10.31 -3.64 6.54
CA HIS A 329 -11.42 -2.67 6.45
C HIS A 329 -12.79 -3.29 6.75
N TYR A 330 -13.02 -4.54 6.36
CA TYR A 330 -14.25 -5.25 6.74
C TYR A 330 -14.35 -5.40 8.27
N ASN A 331 -13.26 -5.71 8.94
CA ASN A 331 -13.22 -5.81 10.39
C ASN A 331 -13.53 -4.45 11.07
N VAL A 332 -13.06 -3.33 10.50
CA VAL A 332 -13.41 -1.98 10.96
C VAL A 332 -14.92 -1.73 10.80
N ILE A 333 -15.49 -2.07 9.64
CA ILE A 333 -16.93 -1.96 9.37
C ILE A 333 -17.73 -2.73 10.41
N ARG A 334 -17.38 -3.99 10.65
CA ARG A 334 -18.02 -4.84 11.65
C ARG A 334 -17.95 -4.26 13.06
N LYS A 335 -16.78 -3.71 13.44
CA LYS A 335 -16.58 -3.06 14.74
C LYS A 335 -17.47 -1.82 14.89
N GLN A 336 -17.59 -1.00 13.85
CA GLN A 336 -18.45 0.18 13.83
C GLN A 336 -19.95 -0.18 13.95
N GLU A 337 -20.40 -1.21 13.24
CA GLU A 337 -21.76 -1.71 13.31
C GLU A 337 -22.10 -2.23 14.71
N LEU A 338 -21.25 -3.08 15.27
CA LEU A 338 -21.46 -3.60 16.64
C LEU A 338 -21.53 -2.47 17.66
N ALA A 339 -20.71 -1.41 17.50
CA ALA A 339 -20.75 -0.25 18.38
C ALA A 339 -22.04 0.58 18.21
N SER A 340 -22.59 0.69 16.99
CA SER A 340 -23.85 1.37 16.73
C SER A 340 -25.04 0.59 17.28
N TYR A 341 -25.07 -0.73 17.09
CA TYR A 341 -26.10 -1.61 17.69
C TYR A 341 -26.13 -1.53 19.23
N GLY A 342 -24.94 -1.52 19.86
CA GLY A 342 -24.87 -1.35 21.32
C GLY A 342 -25.48 -0.04 21.82
N LYS A 343 -25.37 1.04 21.05
CA LYS A 343 -26.01 2.33 21.36
C LYS A 343 -27.52 2.30 21.10
N GLU A 344 -27.96 1.67 20.03
CA GLU A 344 -29.39 1.54 19.69
C GLU A 344 -30.16 0.65 20.69
N LEU A 345 -29.55 -0.47 21.10
CA LEU A 345 -30.11 -1.38 22.10
C LEU A 345 -30.19 -0.76 23.50
N ALA A 346 -29.28 0.19 23.82
CA ALA A 346 -29.39 0.97 25.05
C ALA A 346 -30.54 1.99 25.02
N LEU A 347 -31.12 2.25 23.85
CA LEU A 347 -32.15 3.26 23.63
C LEU A 347 -33.53 2.73 23.24
N LYS A 348 -33.68 1.45 22.85
CA LYS A 348 -34.96 0.85 22.40
C LYS A 348 -35.05 -0.64 22.66
N ASP A 349 -36.27 -1.12 23.00
CA ASP A 349 -36.69 -2.52 22.86
C ASP A 349 -36.79 -2.84 21.36
N VAL A 350 -35.75 -3.43 20.77
CA VAL A 350 -35.73 -3.81 19.35
C VAL A 350 -35.75 -5.32 19.22
N ASP A 351 -36.77 -5.82 18.54
CA ASP A 351 -36.88 -7.20 18.08
C ASP A 351 -35.77 -7.53 17.09
N ALA A 352 -34.82 -8.37 17.52
CA ALA A 352 -33.67 -8.77 16.72
C ALA A 352 -34.03 -9.96 15.82
N THR A 353 -34.94 -9.76 14.88
CA THR A 353 -35.21 -10.76 13.86
C THR A 353 -35.10 -10.12 12.47
N THR A 354 -33.94 -10.27 11.84
CA THR A 354 -33.87 -10.45 10.38
C THR A 354 -32.44 -10.70 9.96
N GLY A 355 -32.13 -11.92 9.50
CA GLY A 355 -30.99 -12.17 8.64
C GLY A 355 -31.13 -11.37 7.35
N SER A 356 -30.39 -10.27 7.22
CA SER A 356 -30.40 -9.51 5.99
C SER A 356 -29.54 -10.20 4.93
N VAL A 357 -30.02 -10.20 3.67
CA VAL A 357 -29.23 -10.60 2.52
C VAL A 357 -27.99 -9.70 2.47
N ALA A 358 -26.80 -10.28 2.24
CA ALA A 358 -25.52 -9.57 2.27
C ALA A 358 -25.49 -8.28 1.43
N GLY A 359 -26.18 -8.28 0.27
CA GLY A 359 -26.30 -7.10 -0.57
C GLY A 359 -27.12 -5.96 0.03
N ASP A 360 -28.19 -6.28 0.77
CA ASP A 360 -29.00 -5.25 1.46
C ASP A 360 -28.24 -4.67 2.65
N HIS A 361 -27.44 -5.47 3.31
CA HIS A 361 -26.55 -5.03 4.37
C HIS A 361 -25.50 -4.05 3.83
N ALA A 362 -24.80 -4.41 2.77
CA ALA A 362 -23.79 -3.59 2.12
C ALA A 362 -24.35 -2.25 1.67
N ARG A 363 -25.54 -2.25 1.07
CA ARG A 363 -26.22 -1.03 0.63
C ARG A 363 -26.55 -0.12 1.80
N ARG A 364 -27.17 -0.65 2.86
CA ARG A 364 -27.52 0.14 4.06
C ARG A 364 -26.28 0.72 4.73
N TYR A 365 -25.21 -0.06 4.85
CA TYR A 365 -23.94 0.45 5.38
C TYR A 365 -23.42 1.61 4.53
N ALA A 366 -23.37 1.43 3.21
CA ALA A 366 -22.87 2.44 2.29
C ALA A 366 -23.79 3.69 2.24
N GLU A 367 -25.11 3.55 2.40
CA GLU A 367 -26.04 4.69 2.52
C GLU A 367 -25.81 5.48 3.81
N GLN A 368 -25.49 4.81 4.91
CA GLN A 368 -25.30 5.43 6.22
C GLN A 368 -23.92 6.07 6.38
N TYR A 369 -22.88 5.41 5.91
CA TYR A 369 -21.47 5.78 6.16
C TYR A 369 -20.69 6.16 4.89
N GLY A 370 -21.24 5.94 3.71
CA GLY A 370 -20.56 6.15 2.44
C GLY A 370 -19.33 5.27 2.29
N ALA A 371 -18.30 5.80 1.65
CA ALA A 371 -17.00 5.16 1.52
C ALA A 371 -15.96 5.69 2.53
N ALA A 372 -16.40 6.41 3.57
CA ALA A 372 -15.50 7.05 4.54
C ALA A 372 -14.64 6.07 5.33
N VAL A 373 -15.04 4.80 5.41
CA VAL A 373 -14.21 3.74 6.02
C VAL A 373 -12.84 3.62 5.37
N MET A 374 -12.72 3.96 4.09
CA MET A 374 -11.46 3.95 3.35
C MET A 374 -10.44 4.96 3.86
N LEU A 375 -10.90 5.97 4.61
CA LEU A 375 -10.04 6.98 5.26
C LEU A 375 -9.87 6.72 6.76
N THR A 376 -10.40 5.61 7.28
CA THR A 376 -10.22 5.23 8.67
C THR A 376 -8.82 4.65 8.85
N ALA A 377 -8.02 5.24 9.74
CA ALA A 377 -6.72 4.69 10.08
C ALA A 377 -6.89 3.27 10.66
N LEU A 378 -6.17 2.33 10.10
CA LEU A 378 -6.04 0.99 10.65
C LEU A 378 -5.11 1.01 11.87
N ASP A 379 -5.11 -0.06 12.66
CA ASP A 379 -4.15 -0.13 13.73
C ASP A 379 -2.71 -0.29 13.19
N ARG A 380 -1.72 0.18 13.95
CA ARG A 380 -0.33 0.20 13.49
C ARG A 380 0.24 -1.18 13.19
N GLU A 381 -0.21 -2.20 13.90
CA GLU A 381 0.26 -3.58 13.66
C GLU A 381 -0.35 -4.16 12.39
N ALA A 382 -1.58 -3.77 12.00
CA ALA A 382 -2.15 -4.09 10.70
C ALA A 382 -1.30 -3.51 9.56
N GLU A 383 -0.90 -2.25 9.69
CA GLU A 383 -0.04 -1.56 8.72
C GLU A 383 1.35 -2.21 8.60
N TYR A 384 2.01 -2.47 9.72
CA TYR A 384 3.32 -3.14 9.73
C TYR A 384 3.25 -4.58 9.20
N ARG A 385 2.14 -5.28 9.46
CA ARG A 385 1.86 -6.59 8.88
C ARG A 385 1.68 -6.50 7.37
N SER A 386 1.02 -5.46 6.87
CA SER A 386 0.84 -5.25 5.43
C SER A 386 2.14 -4.89 4.72
N ASP A 387 3.04 -4.15 5.37
CA ASP A 387 4.40 -3.93 4.86
C ASP A 387 5.17 -5.26 4.74
N GLU A 388 5.13 -6.09 5.78
CA GLU A 388 5.77 -7.40 5.77
C GLU A 388 5.17 -8.32 4.69
N ALA A 389 3.85 -8.33 4.56
CA ALA A 389 3.15 -9.09 3.54
C ALA A 389 3.54 -8.65 2.13
N ALA A 390 3.63 -7.34 1.87
CA ALA A 390 4.04 -6.80 0.58
C ALA A 390 5.43 -7.32 0.17
N GLU A 391 6.40 -7.29 1.08
CA GLU A 391 7.75 -7.82 0.79
C GLU A 391 7.74 -9.33 0.52
N ILE A 392 6.92 -10.10 1.25
CA ILE A 392 6.77 -11.54 1.04
C ILE A 392 6.06 -11.82 -0.29
N TYR A 393 5.01 -11.06 -0.63
CA TYR A 393 4.30 -11.23 -1.91
C TYR A 393 5.18 -10.86 -3.10
N LEU A 394 6.02 -9.83 -2.98
CA LEU A 394 7.05 -9.53 -3.98
C LEU A 394 7.99 -10.71 -4.17
N ALA A 395 8.55 -11.26 -3.10
CA ALA A 395 9.45 -12.41 -3.17
C ALA A 395 8.77 -13.64 -3.81
N ARG A 396 7.52 -13.93 -3.41
CA ARG A 396 6.71 -15.01 -3.99
C ARG A 396 6.41 -14.79 -5.48
N SER A 397 6.23 -13.53 -5.88
CA SER A 397 5.97 -13.13 -7.27
C SER A 397 7.22 -13.13 -8.17
N GLY A 398 8.39 -13.46 -7.62
CA GLY A 398 9.65 -13.39 -8.37
C GLY A 398 10.25 -11.98 -8.47
N MET A 399 9.68 -11.01 -7.73
CA MET A 399 10.13 -9.63 -7.68
C MET A 399 11.03 -9.37 -6.48
N ASN A 400 11.71 -8.23 -6.47
CA ASN A 400 12.63 -7.88 -5.40
C ASN A 400 11.89 -7.21 -4.22
N PRO A 401 11.98 -7.76 -2.99
CA PRO A 401 11.33 -7.20 -1.80
C PRO A 401 11.73 -5.75 -1.46
N LEU A 402 12.93 -5.32 -1.84
CA LEU A 402 13.41 -3.95 -1.60
C LEU A 402 12.60 -2.88 -2.32
N ALA A 403 11.73 -3.25 -3.26
CA ALA A 403 10.88 -2.30 -3.96
C ALA A 403 9.94 -1.55 -3.01
N LEU A 404 9.45 -2.18 -1.94
CA LEU A 404 8.66 -1.49 -0.92
C LEU A 404 9.47 -0.39 -0.23
N TYR A 405 10.70 -0.70 0.15
CA TYR A 405 11.58 0.29 0.79
C TYR A 405 11.87 1.48 -0.14
N ALA A 406 12.10 1.21 -1.43
CA ALA A 406 12.28 2.25 -2.43
C ALA A 406 11.05 3.17 -2.54
N VAL A 407 9.84 2.61 -2.56
CA VAL A 407 8.58 3.38 -2.58
C VAL A 407 8.45 4.26 -1.34
N LEU A 408 8.68 3.71 -0.14
CA LEU A 408 8.63 4.48 1.12
C LEU A 408 9.64 5.64 1.11
N GLN A 409 10.85 5.43 0.59
CA GLN A 409 11.85 6.47 0.43
C GLN A 409 11.43 7.56 -0.55
N LYS A 410 10.82 7.19 -1.68
CA LYS A 410 10.28 8.14 -2.65
C LYS A 410 9.19 9.01 -2.04
N MET A 411 8.26 8.41 -1.31
CA MET A 411 7.24 9.15 -0.60
C MET A 411 7.85 10.07 0.46
N MET A 412 8.82 9.59 1.25
CA MET A 412 9.48 10.41 2.27
C MET A 412 10.23 11.61 1.66
N SER A 413 10.79 11.46 0.48
CA SER A 413 11.53 12.52 -0.22
C SER A 413 10.65 13.69 -0.67
N LEU A 414 9.32 13.51 -0.73
CA LEU A 414 8.37 14.61 -0.99
C LEU A 414 8.24 15.57 0.20
N GLY A 415 8.73 15.17 1.37
CA GLY A 415 8.66 15.96 2.61
C GLY A 415 7.38 15.76 3.41
N VAL A 416 7.52 15.85 4.73
CA VAL A 416 6.40 15.61 5.67
C VAL A 416 5.30 16.68 5.58
N GLU A 417 5.61 17.85 5.04
CA GLU A 417 4.65 18.95 4.87
C GLU A 417 3.94 18.90 3.48
N SER A 418 4.27 17.91 2.65
CA SER A 418 3.66 17.80 1.32
C SER A 418 2.16 17.60 1.40
N ALA A 419 1.41 18.49 0.73
CA ALA A 419 -0.05 18.40 0.66
C ALA A 419 -0.50 17.09 0.00
N SER A 420 0.30 16.53 -0.90
CA SER A 420 0.00 15.25 -1.56
C SER A 420 0.06 14.04 -0.62
N LEU A 421 0.83 14.13 0.49
CA LEU A 421 0.93 13.09 1.52
C LEU A 421 -0.07 13.26 2.68
N ALA A 422 -0.81 14.35 2.72
CA ALA A 422 -1.65 14.70 3.88
C ALA A 422 -2.67 13.61 4.24
N GLN A 423 -3.22 12.90 3.25
CA GLN A 423 -4.18 11.82 3.50
C GLN A 423 -3.46 10.55 3.94
N LEU A 424 -2.35 10.18 3.31
CA LEU A 424 -1.53 9.04 3.71
C LEU A 424 -1.11 9.14 5.17
N GLN A 425 -0.67 10.33 5.61
CA GLN A 425 -0.26 10.57 7.00
C GLN A 425 -1.38 10.44 8.03
N LYS A 426 -2.65 10.61 7.61
CA LYS A 426 -3.82 10.41 8.48
C LYS A 426 -4.20 8.94 8.62
N THR A 427 -4.00 8.16 7.56
CA THR A 427 -4.47 6.77 7.47
C THR A 427 -3.40 5.75 7.82
N HIS A 428 -2.11 6.10 7.64
CA HIS A 428 -0.99 5.19 7.85
C HIS A 428 -0.01 5.72 8.90
N PRO A 429 0.78 4.87 9.54
CA PRO A 429 1.88 5.29 10.41
C PRO A 429 2.90 6.14 9.65
N PRO A 430 3.65 7.01 10.35
CA PRO A 430 4.73 7.79 9.74
C PRO A 430 5.71 6.92 8.95
N LEU A 431 6.13 7.40 7.78
CA LEU A 431 7.00 6.65 6.86
C LEU A 431 8.31 6.19 7.52
N ASP A 432 8.91 7.04 8.36
CA ASP A 432 10.12 6.66 9.12
C ASP A 432 9.85 5.47 10.04
N SER A 433 8.68 5.44 10.72
CA SER A 433 8.32 4.34 11.62
C SER A 433 8.14 3.03 10.86
N ARG A 434 7.58 3.08 9.64
CA ARG A 434 7.46 1.92 8.74
C ARG A 434 8.84 1.41 8.33
N MET A 435 9.72 2.31 7.84
CA MET A 435 11.09 1.95 7.47
C MET A 435 11.90 1.45 8.66
N ASP A 436 11.78 2.07 9.85
CA ASP A 436 12.43 1.60 11.07
C ASP A 436 11.97 0.18 11.47
N ARG A 437 10.70 -0.15 11.24
CA ARG A 437 10.18 -1.50 11.48
C ARG A 437 10.81 -2.51 10.52
N ILE A 438 10.90 -2.15 9.24
CA ILE A 438 11.57 -2.98 8.21
C ILE A 438 13.04 -3.18 8.54
N ASP A 439 13.77 -2.11 8.87
CA ASP A 439 15.19 -2.18 9.21
C ASP A 439 15.46 -3.05 10.44
N ARG A 440 14.62 -2.95 11.49
CA ARG A 440 14.75 -3.79 12.69
C ARG A 440 14.45 -5.25 12.42
N ARG A 441 13.48 -5.56 11.58
CA ARG A 441 13.15 -6.94 11.19
C ARG A 441 14.26 -7.51 10.30
N GLY A 442 14.80 -6.67 9.42
CA GLY A 442 15.78 -7.07 8.40
C GLY A 442 15.17 -7.99 7.33
N TYR A 443 16.02 -8.50 6.48
CA TYR A 443 15.66 -9.33 5.32
C TYR A 443 16.12 -10.77 5.43
N ALA A 444 16.43 -11.29 6.64
CA ALA A 444 17.08 -12.62 6.80
C ALA A 444 16.37 -13.73 6.00
N ALA A 445 15.04 -13.80 6.04
CA ALA A 445 14.25 -14.78 5.28
C ALA A 445 14.09 -14.40 3.78
N LEU A 446 14.32 -13.15 3.43
CA LEU A 446 14.12 -12.60 2.08
C LEU A 446 15.44 -12.26 1.36
N GLU A 447 16.58 -12.40 2.04
CA GLU A 447 17.90 -12.06 1.48
C GLU A 447 18.16 -12.68 0.10
N PRO A 448 17.83 -13.96 -0.16
CA PRO A 448 18.03 -14.56 -1.48
C PRO A 448 17.27 -13.86 -2.62
N TYR A 449 16.19 -13.14 -2.27
CA TYR A 449 15.31 -12.45 -3.24
C TYR A 449 15.69 -10.99 -3.43
N THR A 450 16.49 -10.41 -2.54
CA THR A 450 16.92 -9.02 -2.61
C THR A 450 18.02 -8.77 -3.67
N ALA A 451 18.59 -9.82 -4.23
CA ALA A 451 19.58 -9.75 -5.31
C ALA A 451 18.93 -9.79 -6.73
N ARG A 452 17.62 -9.88 -6.81
CA ARG A 452 16.89 -9.86 -8.10
C ARG A 452 16.88 -8.43 -8.67
N ASP A 453 17.02 -8.33 -9.98
CA ASP A 453 16.95 -7.05 -10.72
C ASP A 453 15.49 -6.61 -10.95
#